data_d5c9f62286810542f06b6a404a4aafd4
#
_entry.id   d5c9f62286810542f06b6a404a4aafd4
#
_cell.length_a   1.000
_cell.length_b   1.000
_cell.length_c   1.000
_cell.angle_alpha   90.00
_cell.angle_beta   90.00
_cell.angle_gamma   90.00
#
_symmetry.space_group_name_H-M   'P 1'
#
loop_
_entity.id
_entity.type
_entity.pdbx_description
1 polymer ?
#
loop_
_entity_poly.entity_id
_entity_poly.type
_entity_poly.pdbx_seq_one_letter_code
_entity_poly.pdbx_strand_id
1 'polypeptide(L)'
;MSVLDRLTALFKTPVQREIKPLPATDVPHALGALLVRVALSDKQYAVQEIGQIDRVLAKFQNIGPIDAAKLRAECERLEAFAPNTPDFAHLLRKSVDYADRLGIVKALWQVVYADGALREVEADVMEITQSQLGIKSQDCAAAQADAQNQAAIDNASNLSS
;
A
#
# COMPACT_ATOMS: atom_id res chain seq x y z
N MET A 1 31.04 -40.98 9.12
CA MET A 1 30.41 -39.64 9.26
C MET A 1 29.49 -39.67 10.44
N SER A 2 29.78 -38.82 11.42
CA SER A 2 28.95 -38.70 12.62
C SER A 2 27.67 -37.92 12.29
N VAL A 3 26.61 -38.13 13.06
CA VAL A 3 25.35 -37.40 12.94
C VAL A 3 25.58 -35.88 13.08
N LEU A 4 26.60 -35.49 13.86
CA LEU A 4 27.01 -34.11 14.03
C LEU A 4 27.58 -33.50 12.74
N ASP A 5 28.33 -34.27 11.95
CA ASP A 5 28.86 -33.80 10.67
C ASP A 5 27.76 -33.59 9.61
N ARG A 6 26.69 -34.39 9.68
CA ARG A 6 25.52 -34.24 8.82
C ARG A 6 24.69 -32.99 9.22
N LEU A 7 24.58 -32.73 10.53
CA LEU A 7 23.87 -31.59 11.04
C LEU A 7 24.62 -30.28 10.72
N THR A 8 25.95 -30.29 10.88
CA THR A 8 26.78 -29.12 10.53
C THR A 8 26.82 -28.88 9.01
N ALA A 9 26.73 -29.92 8.19
CA ALA A 9 26.63 -29.78 6.74
C ALA A 9 25.30 -29.13 6.31
N LEU A 10 24.20 -29.41 7.03
CA LEU A 10 22.90 -28.77 6.79
C LEU A 10 22.90 -27.28 7.12
N PHE A 11 23.71 -26.86 8.09
CA PHE A 11 23.84 -25.45 8.46
C PHE A 11 24.95 -24.72 7.67
N LYS A 12 25.84 -25.45 7.01
CA LYS A 12 26.95 -24.89 6.23
C LYS A 12 26.63 -24.74 4.75
N THR A 13 25.61 -25.40 4.24
CA THR A 13 25.06 -25.05 2.92
C THR A 13 24.38 -23.70 3.09
N PRO A 14 24.90 -22.64 2.45
CA PRO A 14 24.11 -21.44 2.35
C PRO A 14 22.81 -21.87 1.67
N VAL A 15 21.71 -21.75 2.41
CA VAL A 15 20.41 -21.69 1.75
C VAL A 15 20.54 -20.47 0.85
N GLN A 16 20.88 -20.68 -0.41
CA GLN A 16 20.67 -19.69 -1.42
C GLN A 16 19.14 -19.51 -1.48
N ARG A 17 18.63 -18.72 -0.55
CA ARG A 17 17.42 -18.02 -0.82
C ARG A 17 17.75 -17.23 -2.07
N GLU A 18 17.19 -17.66 -3.20
CA GLU A 18 17.13 -16.80 -4.36
C GLU A 18 16.55 -15.50 -3.86
N ILE A 19 17.43 -14.52 -3.64
CA ILE A 19 16.99 -13.16 -3.35
C ILE A 19 16.42 -12.71 -4.68
N LYS A 20 15.09 -12.86 -4.81
CA LYS A 20 14.39 -12.26 -5.95
C LYS A 20 14.76 -10.79 -5.96
N PRO A 21 15.27 -10.25 -7.06
CA PRO A 21 15.55 -8.82 -7.13
C PRO A 21 14.27 -8.05 -6.79
N LEU A 22 14.44 -6.88 -6.15
CA LEU A 22 13.30 -6.00 -5.88
C LEU A 22 12.63 -5.64 -7.22
N PRO A 23 11.29 -5.53 -7.25
CA PRO A 23 10.60 -5.08 -8.45
C PRO A 23 11.05 -3.68 -8.86
N ALA A 24 10.97 -3.38 -10.14
CA ALA A 24 11.25 -2.04 -10.64
C ALA A 24 10.28 -1.03 -9.98
N THR A 25 10.82 0.15 -9.66
CA THR A 25 9.99 1.24 -9.11
C THR A 25 9.30 1.98 -10.25
N ASP A 26 8.29 1.35 -10.83
CA ASP A 26 7.40 1.96 -11.82
C ASP A 26 6.15 2.56 -11.13
N VAL A 27 5.25 3.14 -11.91
CA VAL A 27 4.03 3.78 -11.37
C VAL A 27 3.15 2.80 -10.58
N PRO A 28 2.83 1.59 -11.09
CA PRO A 28 2.03 0.63 -10.31
C PRO A 28 2.68 0.22 -8.99
N HIS A 29 3.98 -0.03 -8.98
CA HIS A 29 4.70 -0.42 -7.78
C HIS A 29 4.86 0.74 -6.80
N ALA A 30 5.10 1.96 -7.28
CA ALA A 30 5.14 3.16 -6.45
C ALA A 30 3.79 3.43 -5.78
N LEU A 31 2.70 3.31 -6.53
CA LEU A 31 1.34 3.42 -6.00
C LEU A 31 1.08 2.37 -4.91
N GLY A 32 1.34 1.11 -5.21
CA GLY A 32 1.12 0.01 -4.27
C GLY A 32 1.98 0.15 -3.01
N ALA A 33 3.23 0.57 -3.15
CA ALA A 33 4.12 0.78 -2.00
C ALA A 33 3.62 1.91 -1.09
N LEU A 34 3.06 2.99 -1.63
CA LEU A 34 2.43 4.05 -0.83
C LEU A 34 1.18 3.55 -0.11
N LEU A 35 0.33 2.77 -0.78
CA LEU A 35 -0.86 2.19 -0.17
C LEU A 35 -0.49 1.27 1.01
N VAL A 36 0.50 0.42 0.82
CA VAL A 36 1.02 -0.47 1.87
C VAL A 36 1.60 0.34 3.03
N ARG A 37 2.37 1.38 2.73
CA ARG A 37 2.99 2.22 3.76
C ARG A 37 1.97 2.92 4.63
N VAL A 38 0.92 3.48 4.03
CA VAL A 38 -0.18 4.10 4.79
C VAL A 38 -0.88 3.06 5.65
N ALA A 39 -1.16 1.88 5.13
CA ALA A 39 -1.80 0.79 5.88
C ALA A 39 -0.94 0.30 7.05
N LEU A 40 0.38 0.30 6.90
CA LEU A 40 1.32 -0.12 7.95
C LEU A 40 1.64 0.95 8.98
N SER A 41 1.21 2.19 8.77
CA SER A 41 1.63 3.34 9.59
C SER A 41 1.24 3.24 11.06
N ASP A 42 0.16 2.53 11.37
CA ASP A 42 -0.30 2.28 12.74
C ASP A 42 0.17 0.93 13.31
N LYS A 43 1.05 0.23 12.60
CA LYS A 43 1.55 -1.13 12.90
C LYS A 43 0.48 -2.21 12.91
N GLN A 44 -0.71 -1.93 12.43
CA GLN A 44 -1.80 -2.90 12.26
C GLN A 44 -2.14 -3.01 10.78
N TYR A 45 -1.68 -4.08 10.16
CA TYR A 45 -1.99 -4.37 8.76
C TYR A 45 -3.24 -5.25 8.70
N ALA A 46 -4.41 -4.60 8.80
CA ALA A 46 -5.69 -5.27 8.89
C ALA A 46 -6.11 -5.95 7.57
N VAL A 47 -6.87 -7.04 7.67
CA VAL A 47 -7.40 -7.75 6.49
C VAL A 47 -8.25 -6.85 5.60
N GLN A 48 -9.01 -5.94 6.18
CA GLN A 48 -9.83 -4.96 5.46
C GLN A 48 -8.97 -4.00 4.62
N GLU A 49 -7.85 -3.55 5.15
CA GLU A 49 -6.90 -2.70 4.45
C GLU A 49 -6.21 -3.44 3.30
N ILE A 50 -5.79 -4.68 3.54
CA ILE A 50 -5.21 -5.56 2.52
C ILE A 50 -6.18 -5.76 1.36
N GLY A 51 -7.43 -6.09 1.66
CA GLY A 51 -8.48 -6.26 0.67
C GLY A 51 -8.76 -4.98 -0.12
N GLN A 52 -8.72 -3.82 0.53
CA GLN A 52 -8.91 -2.54 -0.14
C GLN A 52 -7.73 -2.20 -1.07
N ILE A 53 -6.49 -2.48 -0.66
CA ILE A 53 -5.31 -2.31 -1.51
C ILE A 53 -5.44 -3.16 -2.78
N ASP A 54 -5.83 -4.43 -2.63
CA ASP A 54 -6.01 -5.32 -3.77
C ASP A 54 -7.07 -4.78 -4.75
N ARG A 55 -8.19 -4.28 -4.24
CA ARG A 55 -9.24 -3.67 -5.06
C ARG A 55 -8.75 -2.42 -5.80
N VAL A 56 -8.00 -1.56 -5.12
CA VAL A 56 -7.43 -0.35 -5.73
C VAL A 56 -6.46 -0.73 -6.86
N LEU A 57 -5.55 -1.65 -6.60
CA LEU A 57 -4.58 -2.11 -7.60
C LEU A 57 -5.26 -2.78 -8.80
N ALA A 58 -6.26 -3.62 -8.54
CA ALA A 58 -7.04 -4.26 -9.59
C ALA A 58 -7.71 -3.22 -10.50
N LYS A 59 -8.30 -2.19 -9.92
CA LYS A 59 -8.97 -1.12 -10.67
C LYS A 59 -8.00 -0.25 -11.47
N PHE A 60 -6.91 0.21 -10.85
CA PHE A 60 -5.94 1.09 -11.51
C PHE A 60 -5.16 0.38 -12.62
N GLN A 61 -4.88 -0.92 -12.47
CA GLN A 61 -4.13 -1.69 -13.44
C GLN A 61 -5.01 -2.52 -14.37
N ASN A 62 -6.32 -2.52 -14.16
CA ASN A 62 -7.26 -3.34 -14.91
C ASN A 62 -6.85 -4.83 -14.94
N ILE A 63 -6.59 -5.39 -13.77
CA ILE A 63 -6.18 -6.78 -13.55
C ILE A 63 -7.16 -7.49 -12.62
N GLY A 64 -7.10 -8.82 -12.64
CA GLY A 64 -7.93 -9.66 -11.78
C GLY A 64 -7.42 -9.70 -10.33
N PRO A 65 -8.23 -10.30 -9.42
CA PRO A 65 -7.90 -10.30 -7.98
C PRO A 65 -6.63 -11.08 -7.64
N ILE A 66 -6.30 -12.14 -8.36
CA ILE A 66 -5.09 -12.93 -8.13
C ILE A 66 -3.85 -12.12 -8.52
N ASP A 67 -3.88 -11.46 -9.67
CA ASP A 67 -2.77 -10.61 -10.13
C ASP A 67 -2.61 -9.37 -9.25
N ALA A 68 -3.70 -8.81 -8.75
CA ALA A 68 -3.67 -7.71 -7.78
C ALA A 68 -2.99 -8.13 -6.47
N ALA A 69 -3.29 -9.31 -5.95
CA ALA A 69 -2.65 -9.85 -4.75
C ALA A 69 -1.15 -10.09 -4.96
N LYS A 70 -0.76 -10.58 -6.13
CA LYS A 70 0.66 -10.75 -6.49
C LYS A 70 1.38 -9.40 -6.58
N LEU A 71 0.76 -8.42 -7.21
CA LEU A 71 1.29 -7.06 -7.29
C LEU A 71 1.43 -6.45 -5.89
N ARG A 72 0.43 -6.60 -5.03
CA ARG A 72 0.51 -6.16 -3.64
C ARG A 72 1.70 -6.78 -2.90
N ALA A 73 1.92 -8.09 -3.05
CA ALA A 73 3.06 -8.76 -2.43
C ALA A 73 4.41 -8.17 -2.90
N GLU A 74 4.53 -7.84 -4.17
CA GLU A 74 5.71 -7.14 -4.71
C GLU A 74 5.85 -5.74 -4.11
N CYS A 75 4.75 -5.02 -3.95
CA CYS A 75 4.72 -3.68 -3.34
C CYS A 75 5.10 -3.72 -1.85
N GLU A 76 4.66 -4.74 -1.12
CA GLU A 76 5.05 -4.97 0.27
C GLU A 76 6.57 -5.16 0.39
N ARG A 77 7.16 -5.93 -0.51
CA ARG A 77 8.62 -6.11 -0.54
C ARG A 77 9.34 -4.81 -0.88
N LEU A 78 8.85 -4.09 -1.86
CA LEU A 78 9.44 -2.81 -2.26
C LEU A 78 9.38 -1.79 -1.11
N GLU A 79 8.24 -1.69 -0.43
CA GLU A 79 8.07 -0.80 0.72
C GLU A 79 9.02 -1.17 1.87
N ALA A 80 9.15 -2.46 2.19
CA ALA A 80 9.99 -2.94 3.28
C ALA A 80 11.48 -2.66 3.05
N PHE A 81 11.94 -2.69 1.82
CA PHE A 81 13.36 -2.57 1.47
C PHE A 81 13.73 -1.25 0.80
N ALA A 82 12.74 -0.41 0.49
CA ALA A 82 13.00 0.89 -0.12
C ALA A 82 13.33 1.95 0.94
N PRO A 83 14.26 2.87 0.65
CA PRO A 83 14.78 3.75 1.68
C PRO A 83 13.81 4.82 2.18
N ASN A 84 12.87 5.32 1.38
CA ASN A 84 12.03 6.46 1.81
C ASN A 84 10.71 6.62 1.03
N THR A 85 9.64 7.06 1.73
CA THR A 85 8.36 7.50 1.15
C THR A 85 8.49 8.59 0.09
N PRO A 86 9.36 9.60 0.24
CA PRO A 86 9.48 10.67 -0.73
C PRO A 86 9.73 10.21 -2.15
N ASP A 87 10.47 9.12 -2.33
CA ASP A 87 10.83 8.64 -3.67
C ASP A 87 9.62 8.12 -4.45
N PHE A 88 8.70 7.40 -3.79
CA PHE A 88 7.47 6.92 -4.43
C PHE A 88 6.54 8.06 -4.82
N ALA A 89 6.30 8.97 -3.90
CA ALA A 89 5.46 10.14 -4.13
C ALA A 89 6.06 11.06 -5.19
N HIS A 90 7.36 11.25 -5.19
CA HIS A 90 8.07 12.06 -6.17
C HIS A 90 7.94 11.45 -7.58
N LEU A 91 8.12 10.14 -7.70
CA LEU A 91 7.93 9.45 -8.97
C LEU A 91 6.51 9.65 -9.51
N LEU A 92 5.50 9.47 -8.64
CA LEU A 92 4.10 9.65 -9.02
C LEU A 92 3.79 11.10 -9.40
N ARG A 93 4.31 12.06 -8.66
CA ARG A 93 4.14 13.49 -8.96
C ARG A 93 4.71 13.86 -10.33
N LYS A 94 5.84 13.27 -10.68
CA LYS A 94 6.55 13.55 -11.94
C LYS A 94 5.93 12.82 -13.14
N SER A 95 5.41 11.60 -12.92
CA SER A 95 5.00 10.69 -13.98
C SER A 95 3.48 10.67 -14.22
N VAL A 96 2.70 11.18 -13.29
CA VAL A 96 1.23 11.08 -13.28
C VAL A 96 0.65 12.48 -13.23
N ASP A 97 -0.38 12.76 -14.02
CA ASP A 97 -1.04 14.06 -14.03
C ASP A 97 -1.84 14.33 -12.74
N TYR A 98 -2.27 15.59 -12.55
CA TYR A 98 -2.95 16.00 -11.31
C TYR A 98 -4.24 15.23 -11.04
N ALA A 99 -5.07 15.01 -12.05
CA ALA A 99 -6.34 14.31 -11.89
C ALA A 99 -6.14 12.86 -11.42
N ASP A 100 -5.16 12.17 -11.99
CA ASP A 100 -4.84 10.80 -11.61
C ASP A 100 -4.17 10.76 -10.22
N ARG A 101 -3.33 11.73 -9.88
CA ARG A 101 -2.77 11.86 -8.52
C ARG A 101 -3.85 12.12 -7.47
N LEU A 102 -4.87 12.90 -7.81
CA LEU A 102 -6.03 13.08 -6.94
C LEU A 102 -6.78 11.76 -6.75
N GLY A 103 -6.90 10.96 -7.80
CA GLY A 103 -7.45 9.60 -7.72
C GLY A 103 -6.64 8.70 -6.77
N ILE A 104 -5.32 8.83 -6.77
CA ILE A 104 -4.43 8.13 -5.83
C ILE A 104 -4.71 8.56 -4.38
N VAL A 105 -4.87 9.86 -4.14
CA VAL A 105 -5.19 10.37 -2.79
C VAL A 105 -6.55 9.84 -2.32
N LYS A 106 -7.55 9.79 -3.19
CA LYS A 106 -8.85 9.17 -2.86
C LYS A 106 -8.69 7.70 -2.49
N ALA A 107 -7.89 6.95 -3.25
CA ALA A 107 -7.61 5.54 -2.96
C ALA A 107 -6.90 5.35 -1.62
N LEU A 108 -5.94 6.21 -1.30
CA LEU A 108 -5.24 6.20 0.00
C LEU A 108 -6.22 6.41 1.16
N TRP A 109 -7.13 7.37 1.06
CA TRP A 109 -8.16 7.59 2.08
C TRP A 109 -9.11 6.40 2.19
N GLN A 110 -9.45 5.74 1.09
CA GLN A 110 -10.28 4.52 1.12
C GLN A 110 -9.60 3.39 1.91
N VAL A 111 -8.29 3.24 1.77
CA VAL A 111 -7.51 2.27 2.56
C VAL A 111 -7.52 2.65 4.05
N VAL A 112 -7.29 3.92 4.36
CA VAL A 112 -7.32 4.43 5.76
C VAL A 112 -8.65 4.14 6.44
N TYR A 113 -9.77 4.36 5.77
CA TYR A 113 -11.10 4.16 6.33
C TYR A 113 -11.64 2.72 6.17
N ALA A 114 -10.87 1.80 5.59
CA ALA A 114 -11.34 0.44 5.32
C ALA A 114 -11.71 -0.34 6.59
N ASP A 115 -11.04 -0.07 7.71
CA ASP A 115 -11.36 -0.66 9.01
C ASP A 115 -12.37 0.16 9.84
N GLY A 116 -12.86 1.28 9.29
CA GLY A 116 -13.86 2.13 9.90
C GLY A 116 -13.32 3.20 10.85
N ALA A 117 -12.02 3.31 11.05
CA ALA A 117 -11.42 4.24 12.00
C ALA A 117 -10.20 4.96 11.43
N LEU A 118 -10.17 6.27 11.57
CA LEU A 118 -8.97 7.08 11.31
C LEU A 118 -8.13 7.14 12.59
N ARG A 119 -6.86 6.79 12.49
CA ARG A 119 -5.89 6.90 13.58
C ARG A 119 -4.97 8.10 13.36
N GLU A 120 -4.50 8.70 14.44
CA GLU A 120 -3.65 9.90 14.39
C GLU A 120 -2.39 9.68 13.54
N VAL A 121 -1.72 8.53 13.67
CA VAL A 121 -0.53 8.19 12.91
C VAL A 121 -0.82 8.11 11.41
N GLU A 122 -1.97 7.54 11.02
CA GLU A 122 -2.40 7.47 9.63
C GLU A 122 -2.68 8.87 9.06
N ALA A 123 -3.32 9.73 9.87
CA ALA A 123 -3.59 11.12 9.48
C ALA A 123 -2.29 11.90 9.20
N ASP A 124 -1.27 11.73 10.04
CA ASP A 124 0.04 12.37 9.87
C ASP A 124 0.74 11.89 8.58
N VAL A 125 0.73 10.58 8.33
CA VAL A 125 1.30 10.00 7.11
C VAL A 125 0.55 10.50 5.87
N MET A 126 -0.77 10.61 5.95
CA MET A 126 -1.59 11.13 4.86
C MET A 126 -1.28 12.59 4.55
N GLU A 127 -1.13 13.43 5.57
CA GLU A 127 -0.79 14.84 5.39
C GLU A 127 0.53 15.02 4.64
N ILE A 128 1.56 14.28 5.06
CA ILE A 128 2.88 14.30 4.41
C ILE A 128 2.77 13.78 2.96
N THR A 129 2.10 12.66 2.76
CA THR A 129 1.97 12.02 1.45
C THR A 129 1.23 12.91 0.45
N GLN A 130 0.13 13.52 0.87
CA GLN A 130 -0.65 14.44 0.03
C GLN A 130 0.18 15.65 -0.41
N SER A 131 0.97 16.20 0.52
CA SER A 131 1.89 17.30 0.24
C SER A 131 2.95 16.90 -0.79
N GLN A 132 3.54 15.72 -0.63
CA GLN A 132 4.55 15.19 -1.55
C GLN A 132 3.98 14.88 -2.94
N LEU A 133 2.72 14.45 -3.03
CA LEU A 133 2.01 14.25 -4.28
C LEU A 133 1.59 15.57 -4.94
N GLY A 134 1.72 16.69 -4.25
CA GLY A 134 1.41 18.01 -4.77
C GLY A 134 -0.08 18.25 -4.98
N ILE A 135 -0.92 17.75 -4.08
CA ILE A 135 -2.38 17.94 -4.14
C ILE A 135 -2.78 19.15 -3.29
N LYS A 136 -3.69 19.96 -3.83
CA LYS A 136 -4.22 21.14 -3.14
C LYS A 136 -5.00 20.74 -1.88
N SER A 137 -4.88 21.53 -0.84
CA SER A 137 -5.53 21.26 0.46
C SER A 137 -7.04 21.08 0.36
N GLN A 138 -7.71 21.86 -0.48
CA GLN A 138 -9.15 21.73 -0.72
C GLN A 138 -9.53 20.39 -1.33
N ASP A 139 -8.74 19.91 -2.28
CA ASP A 139 -8.96 18.64 -2.95
C ASP A 139 -8.66 17.48 -2.01
N CYS A 140 -7.65 17.61 -1.14
CA CYS A 140 -7.36 16.64 -0.09
C CYS A 140 -8.53 16.50 0.89
N ALA A 141 -9.09 17.60 1.35
CA ALA A 141 -10.22 17.62 2.26
C ALA A 141 -11.47 16.98 1.64
N ALA A 142 -11.74 17.27 0.37
CA ALA A 142 -12.86 16.67 -0.37
C ALA A 142 -12.67 15.17 -0.55
N ALA A 143 -11.47 14.72 -0.88
CA ALA A 143 -11.14 13.30 -1.02
C ALA A 143 -11.32 12.53 0.31
N GLN A 144 -10.88 13.12 1.41
CA GLN A 144 -11.06 12.55 2.74
C GLN A 144 -12.55 12.43 3.10
N ALA A 145 -13.32 13.49 2.90
CA ALA A 145 -14.76 13.50 3.19
C ALA A 145 -15.51 12.45 2.37
N ASP A 146 -15.19 12.31 1.09
CA ASP A 146 -15.81 11.31 0.21
C ASP A 146 -15.50 9.88 0.70
N ALA A 147 -14.27 9.61 1.07
CA ALA A 147 -13.86 8.28 1.56
C ALA A 147 -14.53 7.96 2.91
N GLN A 148 -14.62 8.93 3.79
CA GLN A 148 -15.28 8.79 5.09
C GLN A 148 -16.77 8.50 4.94
N ASN A 149 -17.45 9.22 4.04
CA ASN A 149 -18.87 9.01 3.74
C ASN A 149 -19.11 7.62 3.12
N GLN A 150 -18.26 7.19 2.21
CA GLN A 150 -18.35 5.87 1.59
C GLN A 150 -18.19 4.76 2.62
N ALA A 151 -17.23 4.89 3.52
CA ALA A 151 -17.00 3.93 4.60
C ALA A 151 -18.22 3.84 5.54
N ALA A 152 -18.86 4.96 5.85
CA ALA A 152 -20.08 4.99 6.67
C ALA A 152 -21.25 4.28 5.97
N ILE A 153 -21.40 4.46 4.65
CA ILE A 153 -22.43 3.78 3.85
C ILE A 153 -22.18 2.27 3.83
N ASP A 154 -20.95 1.85 3.60
CA ASP A 154 -20.56 0.44 3.55
C ASP A 154 -20.80 -0.26 4.90
N ASN A 155 -20.48 0.39 6.00
CA ASN A 155 -20.74 -0.13 7.35
C ASN A 155 -22.23 -0.24 7.64
N ALA A 156 -23.05 0.73 7.23
CA ALA A 156 -24.50 0.68 7.40
C ALA A 156 -25.11 -0.47 6.58
N SER A 157 -24.62 -0.73 5.39
CA SER A 157 -25.07 -1.83 4.52
C SER A 157 -24.74 -3.20 5.12
N ASN A 158 -23.58 -3.33 5.77
CA ASN A 158 -23.17 -4.58 6.43
C ASN A 158 -23.96 -4.88 7.70
N LEU A 159 -24.52 -3.87 8.33
CA LEU A 159 -25.34 -4.02 9.54
C LEU A 159 -26.80 -4.41 9.25
N SER A 160 -27.26 -4.21 8.00
CA SER A 160 -28.63 -4.50 7.58
C SER A 160 -28.81 -5.84 6.86
N SER A 161 -27.77 -6.65 6.77
CA SER A 161 -27.82 -7.99 6.18
C SER A 161 -27.76 -9.11 7.22
#